data_b90b7e081cf0ce2eb1c9bf1386d25777
#
_entry.id   b90b7e081cf0ce2eb1c9bf1386d25777
#
_cell.length_a   1.000
_cell.length_b   1.000
_cell.length_c   1.000
_cell.angle_alpha   90.00
_cell.angle_beta   90.00
_cell.angle_gamma   90.00
#
_symmetry.space_group_name_H-M   'P 1'
#
loop_
_entity.id
_entity.type
_entity.pdbx_description
1 polymer ?
#
loop_
_entity_poly.entity_id
_entity_poly.type
_entity_poly.pdbx_seq_one_letter_code
_entity_poly.pdbx_strand_id
1 'polypeptide(L)'
;AFGAGQNIYIGMWQEKGNYRVQSVEANQEENGTATVTVRGMYPALNNLALNTVYTVYGGGYVGAEAEIVPNYNDDLAFLPVAGMTMQVPQGYEQLTWLGNGPEETYIDRYRGTTVGKWQTPVTDNFFPYVQTSETGNHVGVRYVALTDGTGFGLMAAATETMEFSALHYTAEELNRGVHPYELNAEANVILRLNAIQLGVGGDDGWTRLVTHEQYRPHAPVYRYGFILGAVTSNNDATALARSWQTSVAAK
;
A
#
# COMPACT_ATOMS: atom_id res chain seq x y z
N ALA A 1 6.21 -0.11 -23.52
CA ALA A 1 5.09 -0.87 -24.04
C ALA A 1 4.98 -2.18 -23.27
N PHE A 2 4.00 -2.26 -22.39
CA PHE A 2 3.64 -3.54 -21.76
C PHE A 2 3.20 -4.50 -22.88
N GLY A 3 3.59 -5.77 -22.80
CA GLY A 3 3.12 -6.79 -23.74
C GLY A 3 1.59 -6.86 -23.77
N ALA A 4 1.01 -7.34 -24.86
CA ALA A 4 -0.44 -7.35 -25.11
C ALA A 4 -1.27 -7.97 -23.96
N GLY A 5 -0.67 -8.82 -23.11
CA GLY A 5 -1.32 -9.39 -21.92
C GLY A 5 -1.49 -8.42 -20.76
N GLN A 6 -0.63 -7.41 -20.61
CA GLN A 6 -0.72 -6.42 -19.54
C GLN A 6 -1.79 -5.37 -19.80
N ASN A 7 -2.15 -5.11 -21.05
CA ASN A 7 -3.21 -4.16 -21.42
C ASN A 7 -4.60 -4.56 -20.88
N ILE A 8 -4.85 -5.84 -20.65
CA ILE A 8 -6.11 -6.32 -20.05
C ILE A 8 -6.19 -5.86 -18.58
N TYR A 9 -5.09 -5.93 -17.84
CA TYR A 9 -5.04 -5.50 -16.44
C TYR A 9 -5.07 -3.97 -16.31
N ILE A 10 -4.48 -3.23 -17.23
CA ILE A 10 -4.53 -1.75 -17.27
C ILE A 10 -5.98 -1.28 -17.44
N GLY A 11 -6.76 -1.89 -18.33
CA GLY A 11 -8.18 -1.56 -18.49
C GLY A 11 -8.97 -1.73 -17.19
N MET A 12 -8.76 -2.81 -16.45
CA MET A 12 -9.38 -3.04 -15.14
C MET A 12 -8.94 -2.00 -14.09
N TRP A 13 -7.69 -1.55 -14.13
CA TRP A 13 -7.18 -0.50 -13.25
C TRP A 13 -7.79 0.88 -13.53
N GLN A 14 -8.06 1.20 -14.77
CA GLN A 14 -8.70 2.46 -15.15
C GLN A 14 -10.16 2.54 -14.66
N GLU A 15 -10.82 1.40 -14.47
CA GLU A 15 -12.17 1.30 -13.94
C GLU A 15 -12.27 1.37 -12.40
N LYS A 16 -11.14 1.47 -11.71
CA LYS A 16 -11.05 1.44 -10.22
C LYS A 16 -11.84 2.57 -9.52
N GLY A 17 -12.11 3.69 -10.21
CA GLY A 17 -12.87 4.82 -9.65
C GLY A 17 -14.35 4.55 -9.38
N ASN A 18 -14.84 3.35 -9.67
CA ASN A 18 -16.25 2.99 -9.56
C ASN A 18 -16.61 2.21 -8.27
N TYR A 19 -15.92 2.49 -7.16
CA TYR A 19 -16.34 1.95 -5.86
C TYR A 19 -17.74 2.44 -5.51
N ARG A 20 -18.67 1.52 -5.27
CA ARG A 20 -20.04 1.80 -4.86
C ARG A 20 -20.20 1.48 -3.39
N VAL A 21 -20.37 2.52 -2.59
CA VAL A 21 -20.72 2.38 -1.17
C VAL A 21 -22.13 1.84 -1.07
N GLN A 22 -22.31 0.78 -0.28
CA GLN A 22 -23.58 0.16 0.02
C GLN A 22 -24.11 0.58 1.40
N SER A 23 -23.21 0.66 2.40
CA SER A 23 -23.58 1.17 3.72
C SER A 23 -22.39 1.88 4.38
N VAL A 24 -22.74 2.83 5.25
CA VAL A 24 -21.82 3.46 6.20
C VAL A 24 -22.53 3.44 7.57
N GLU A 25 -21.88 2.83 8.54
CA GLU A 25 -22.35 2.71 9.91
C GLU A 25 -21.32 3.33 10.85
N ALA A 26 -21.76 4.18 11.77
CA ALA A 26 -20.90 4.80 12.78
C ALA A 26 -21.42 4.48 14.18
N ASN A 27 -20.52 4.02 15.04
CA ASN A 27 -20.83 3.70 16.45
C ASN A 27 -19.80 4.35 17.36
N GLN A 28 -20.23 4.74 18.54
CA GLN A 28 -19.35 5.18 19.61
C GLN A 28 -19.44 4.17 20.76
N GLU A 29 -18.30 3.70 21.22
CA GLU A 29 -18.19 2.74 22.32
C GLU A 29 -18.06 3.46 23.66
N GLU A 30 -18.49 2.82 24.75
CA GLU A 30 -18.39 3.37 26.11
C GLU A 30 -16.94 3.65 26.53
N ASN A 31 -15.97 2.93 25.97
CA ASN A 31 -14.53 3.12 26.22
C ASN A 31 -13.92 4.34 25.53
N GLY A 32 -14.75 5.18 24.86
CA GLY A 32 -14.32 6.39 24.18
C GLY A 32 -13.72 6.16 22.78
N THR A 33 -13.79 4.94 22.23
CA THR A 33 -13.48 4.71 20.81
C THR A 33 -14.71 4.97 19.94
N ALA A 34 -14.47 5.33 18.68
CA ALA A 34 -15.53 5.41 17.67
C ALA A 34 -15.15 4.56 16.47
N THR A 35 -16.12 3.85 15.91
CA THR A 35 -15.94 3.03 14.71
C THR A 35 -16.77 3.55 13.57
N VAL A 36 -16.20 3.51 12.35
CA VAL A 36 -16.93 3.77 11.10
C VAL A 36 -16.70 2.55 10.20
N THR A 37 -17.78 1.85 9.90
CA THR A 37 -17.75 0.70 8.98
C THR A 37 -18.29 1.12 7.64
N VAL A 38 -17.50 0.94 6.60
CA VAL A 38 -17.87 1.20 5.20
C VAL A 38 -17.91 -0.13 4.46
N ARG A 39 -19.06 -0.44 3.85
CA ARG A 39 -19.21 -1.62 2.99
C ARG A 39 -19.53 -1.20 1.57
N GLY A 40 -18.93 -1.87 0.61
CA GLY A 40 -19.17 -1.59 -0.79
C GLY A 40 -18.48 -2.56 -1.73
N MET A 41 -18.53 -2.25 -3.00
CA MET A 41 -17.97 -3.10 -4.05
C MET A 41 -17.46 -2.29 -5.23
N TYR A 42 -16.64 -2.95 -6.04
CA TYR A 42 -16.22 -2.49 -7.37
C TYR A 42 -16.92 -3.32 -8.45
N PRO A 43 -18.02 -2.80 -9.06
CA PRO A 43 -18.76 -3.54 -10.07
C PRO A 43 -17.89 -3.93 -11.28
N ALA A 44 -17.01 -3.02 -11.71
CA ALA A 44 -16.11 -3.26 -12.84
C ALA A 44 -15.07 -4.36 -12.59
N LEU A 45 -14.80 -4.70 -11.31
CA LEU A 45 -13.94 -5.81 -10.92
C LEU A 45 -14.76 -7.05 -10.51
N ASN A 46 -15.74 -7.39 -11.32
CA ASN A 46 -16.65 -8.54 -11.10
C ASN A 46 -17.30 -8.51 -9.70
N ASN A 47 -17.74 -7.32 -9.25
CA ASN A 47 -18.33 -7.08 -7.93
C ASN A 47 -17.39 -7.43 -6.76
N LEU A 48 -16.08 -7.22 -6.91
CA LEU A 48 -15.12 -7.34 -5.81
C LEU A 48 -15.63 -6.53 -4.61
N ALA A 49 -15.85 -7.19 -3.49
CA ALA A 49 -16.27 -6.51 -2.27
C ALA A 49 -15.08 -5.94 -1.50
N LEU A 50 -15.24 -4.71 -1.00
CA LEU A 50 -14.31 -4.06 -0.10
C LEU A 50 -15.09 -3.55 1.11
N ASN A 51 -14.75 -4.07 2.28
CA ASN A 51 -15.27 -3.63 3.57
C ASN A 51 -14.12 -3.04 4.37
N THR A 52 -14.33 -1.87 4.96
CA THR A 52 -13.31 -1.20 5.78
C THR A 52 -13.91 -0.78 7.11
N VAL A 53 -13.21 -1.06 8.19
CA VAL A 53 -13.53 -0.56 9.53
C VAL A 53 -12.45 0.41 9.95
N TYR A 54 -12.85 1.65 10.18
CA TYR A 54 -12.00 2.66 10.80
C TYR A 54 -12.33 2.74 12.27
N THR A 55 -11.31 2.69 13.14
CA THR A 55 -11.47 2.88 14.58
C THR A 55 -10.66 4.08 15.03
N VAL A 56 -11.34 5.10 15.55
CA VAL A 56 -10.73 6.29 16.13
C VAL A 56 -10.49 6.04 17.61
N TYR A 57 -9.26 6.19 18.06
CA TYR A 57 -8.83 5.98 19.42
C TYR A 57 -8.58 7.31 20.13
N GLY A 58 -8.91 7.40 21.41
CA GLY A 58 -8.69 8.59 22.23
C GLY A 58 -7.22 9.03 22.35
N GLY A 59 -6.28 8.15 22.00
CA GLY A 59 -4.85 8.46 21.93
C GLY A 59 -4.39 9.24 20.69
N GLY A 60 -5.32 9.67 19.81
CA GLY A 60 -5.01 10.47 18.62
C GLY A 60 -4.49 9.64 17.44
N TYR A 61 -4.83 8.38 17.35
CA TYR A 61 -4.52 7.52 16.21
C TYR A 61 -5.77 6.80 15.70
N VAL A 62 -5.71 6.34 14.46
CA VAL A 62 -6.82 5.69 13.75
C VAL A 62 -6.37 4.33 13.22
N GLY A 63 -7.04 3.27 13.62
CA GLY A 63 -6.92 1.96 13.00
C GLY A 63 -7.75 1.90 11.71
N ALA A 64 -7.23 1.24 10.69
CA ALA A 64 -7.94 0.88 9.48
C ALA A 64 -7.78 -0.62 9.25
N GLU A 65 -8.89 -1.35 9.21
CA GLU A 65 -8.92 -2.78 8.91
C GLU A 65 -9.75 -2.98 7.65
N ALA A 66 -9.17 -3.64 6.65
CA ALA A 66 -9.82 -3.87 5.38
C ALA A 66 -9.97 -5.37 5.10
N GLU A 67 -11.15 -5.75 4.61
CA GLU A 67 -11.44 -7.04 4.03
C GLU A 67 -11.77 -6.86 2.55
N ILE A 68 -10.96 -7.49 1.70
CA ILE A 68 -11.10 -7.48 0.25
C ILE A 68 -11.48 -8.89 -0.18
N VAL A 69 -12.67 -9.03 -0.79
CA VAL A 69 -13.21 -10.32 -1.25
C VAL A 69 -13.31 -10.29 -2.77
N PRO A 70 -12.29 -10.79 -3.48
CA PRO A 70 -12.33 -10.90 -4.93
C PRO A 70 -13.37 -11.93 -5.37
N ASN A 71 -14.00 -11.67 -6.51
CA ASN A 71 -14.82 -12.65 -7.21
C ASN A 71 -14.12 -13.01 -8.52
N TYR A 72 -13.18 -13.96 -8.45
CA TYR A 72 -12.32 -14.29 -9.58
C TYR A 72 -13.08 -14.91 -10.75
N ASN A 73 -12.67 -14.60 -11.96
CA ASN A 73 -13.14 -15.15 -13.23
C ASN A 73 -12.01 -15.08 -14.27
N ASP A 74 -12.29 -15.41 -15.53
CA ASP A 74 -11.27 -15.38 -16.59
C ASP A 74 -10.71 -13.98 -16.85
N ASP A 75 -11.50 -12.91 -16.61
CA ASP A 75 -11.07 -11.52 -16.77
C ASP A 75 -10.32 -11.01 -15.53
N LEU A 76 -10.70 -11.48 -14.35
CA LEU A 76 -10.06 -11.18 -13.06
C LEU A 76 -9.43 -12.45 -12.48
N ALA A 77 -8.33 -12.90 -13.05
CA ALA A 77 -7.67 -14.14 -12.64
C ALA A 77 -6.87 -13.99 -11.33
N PHE A 78 -6.43 -12.79 -10.97
CA PHE A 78 -5.70 -12.45 -9.73
C PHE A 78 -5.76 -10.93 -9.49
N LEU A 79 -5.37 -10.47 -8.30
CA LEU A 79 -5.24 -9.05 -8.00
C LEU A 79 -3.79 -8.60 -8.21
N PRO A 80 -3.53 -7.58 -9.06
CA PRO A 80 -2.19 -7.01 -9.17
C PRO A 80 -1.72 -6.33 -7.89
N VAL A 81 -2.63 -5.68 -7.18
CA VAL A 81 -2.40 -5.07 -5.87
C VAL A 81 -3.69 -5.02 -5.06
N ALA A 82 -3.59 -5.18 -3.76
CA ALA A 82 -4.68 -5.00 -2.83
C ALA A 82 -4.21 -4.10 -1.68
N GLY A 83 -4.75 -2.88 -1.58
CA GLY A 83 -4.28 -1.90 -0.62
C GLY A 83 -5.03 -0.58 -0.64
N MET A 84 -4.50 0.38 0.10
CA MET A 84 -4.99 1.76 0.16
C MET A 84 -3.91 2.72 -0.30
N THR A 85 -4.33 3.76 -1.04
CA THR A 85 -3.46 4.86 -1.46
C THR A 85 -3.91 6.14 -0.78
N MET A 86 -2.96 6.92 -0.30
CA MET A 86 -3.20 8.24 0.26
C MET A 86 -2.14 9.23 -0.21
N GLN A 87 -2.47 10.51 -0.17
CA GLN A 87 -1.51 11.59 -0.40
C GLN A 87 -1.08 12.18 0.94
N VAL A 88 0.22 12.26 1.15
CA VAL A 88 0.82 12.99 2.26
C VAL A 88 1.31 14.32 1.72
N PRO A 89 0.99 15.47 2.34
CA PRO A 89 1.39 16.78 1.86
C PRO A 89 2.90 16.89 1.63
N GLN A 90 3.30 17.76 0.72
CA GLN A 90 4.71 18.09 0.49
C GLN A 90 5.41 18.52 1.79
N GLY A 91 6.71 18.24 1.89
CA GLY A 91 7.53 18.57 3.05
C GLY A 91 7.76 17.41 4.02
N TYR A 92 7.02 16.31 3.88
CA TYR A 92 7.23 15.07 4.65
C TYR A 92 8.08 14.09 3.83
N GLU A 93 9.35 14.46 3.60
CA GLU A 93 10.24 13.82 2.63
C GLU A 93 11.18 12.78 3.24
N GLN A 94 11.23 12.68 4.57
CA GLN A 94 12.08 11.71 5.25
C GLN A 94 11.30 10.39 5.46
N LEU A 95 11.60 9.42 4.63
CA LEU A 95 11.01 8.08 4.69
C LEU A 95 11.83 7.19 5.63
N THR A 96 11.16 6.58 6.61
CA THR A 96 11.76 5.58 7.52
C THR A 96 10.84 4.37 7.61
N TRP A 97 11.39 3.14 7.58
CA TRP A 97 10.58 1.93 7.77
C TRP A 97 11.33 0.84 8.53
N LEU A 98 10.56 -0.07 9.11
CA LEU A 98 11.03 -1.34 9.68
C LEU A 98 10.45 -2.47 8.82
N GLY A 99 11.27 -3.10 8.01
CA GLY A 99 10.88 -4.13 7.05
C GLY A 99 12.06 -4.62 6.23
N ASN A 100 11.79 -5.31 5.13
CA ASN A 100 12.85 -5.67 4.19
C ASN A 100 13.41 -4.43 3.48
N GLY A 101 14.70 -4.43 3.24
CA GLY A 101 15.43 -3.33 2.61
C GLY A 101 16.95 -3.55 2.58
N PRO A 102 17.74 -2.49 2.28
CA PRO A 102 17.31 -1.11 1.97
C PRO A 102 16.66 -0.94 0.59
N GLU A 103 17.00 -1.83 -0.35
CA GLU A 103 16.51 -1.79 -1.73
C GLU A 103 15.01 -2.14 -1.79
N GLU A 104 14.35 -1.76 -2.90
CA GLU A 104 12.97 -2.16 -3.15
C GLU A 104 12.81 -3.68 -3.15
N THR A 105 11.68 -4.15 -2.66
CA THR A 105 11.38 -5.57 -2.53
C THR A 105 9.96 -5.89 -2.97
N TYR A 106 9.78 -7.08 -3.57
CA TYR A 106 8.51 -7.64 -4.00
C TYR A 106 8.41 -9.09 -3.54
N ILE A 107 7.24 -9.69 -3.57
CA ILE A 107 7.02 -11.07 -3.09
C ILE A 107 7.88 -12.10 -3.81
N ASP A 108 8.33 -11.82 -5.02
CA ASP A 108 9.25 -12.64 -5.82
C ASP A 108 10.71 -12.17 -5.76
N ARG A 109 10.98 -11.02 -5.12
CA ARG A 109 12.32 -10.40 -5.09
C ARG A 109 12.61 -9.74 -3.73
N TYR A 110 12.78 -10.52 -2.68
CA TYR A 110 13.15 -10.00 -1.34
C TYR A 110 14.21 -10.84 -0.63
N ARG A 111 14.54 -12.03 -1.12
CA ARG A 111 15.43 -12.97 -0.41
C ARG A 111 16.89 -12.49 -0.30
N GLY A 112 17.30 -11.52 -1.11
CA GLY A 112 18.61 -10.87 -1.03
C GLY A 112 18.68 -9.73 -0.03
N THR A 113 17.56 -9.38 0.62
CA THR A 113 17.45 -8.27 1.58
C THR A 113 17.32 -8.78 3.00
N THR A 114 17.43 -7.87 3.97
CA THR A 114 17.27 -8.19 5.40
C THR A 114 16.22 -7.31 6.04
N VAL A 115 15.61 -7.80 7.11
CA VAL A 115 14.73 -6.97 7.94
C VAL A 115 15.59 -6.05 8.78
N GLY A 116 15.34 -4.75 8.63
CA GLY A 116 16.08 -3.70 9.33
C GLY A 116 15.25 -2.42 9.46
N LYS A 117 15.79 -1.47 10.20
CA LYS A 117 15.28 -0.09 10.20
C LYS A 117 16.07 0.69 9.15
N TRP A 118 15.37 1.18 8.15
CA TRP A 118 15.93 1.87 7.00
C TRP A 118 15.43 3.30 6.93
N GLN A 119 16.18 4.16 6.29
CA GLN A 119 15.84 5.56 6.07
C GLN A 119 16.39 6.03 4.73
N THR A 120 15.57 6.79 3.99
CA THR A 120 15.94 7.42 2.73
C THR A 120 15.05 8.64 2.47
N PRO A 121 15.44 9.62 1.67
CA PRO A 121 14.49 10.59 1.12
C PRO A 121 13.46 9.88 0.21
N VAL A 122 12.23 10.37 0.17
CA VAL A 122 11.19 9.82 -0.72
C VAL A 122 11.65 9.77 -2.18
N THR A 123 12.37 10.80 -2.64
CA THR A 123 12.92 10.87 -3.99
C THR A 123 13.84 9.68 -4.32
N ASP A 124 14.62 9.21 -3.35
CA ASP A 124 15.59 8.13 -3.54
C ASP A 124 14.93 6.73 -3.45
N ASN A 125 13.65 6.66 -3.01
CA ASN A 125 12.86 5.44 -3.05
C ASN A 125 12.36 5.08 -4.46
N PHE A 126 12.50 5.98 -5.42
CA PHE A 126 12.20 5.76 -6.82
C PHE A 126 13.41 5.16 -7.55
N PHE A 127 13.29 3.93 -8.05
CA PHE A 127 14.30 3.37 -8.93
C PHE A 127 13.99 3.69 -10.39
N PRO A 128 14.88 4.42 -11.11
CA PRO A 128 14.61 4.91 -12.48
C PRO A 128 14.89 3.79 -13.52
N TYR A 129 14.03 2.79 -13.58
CA TYR A 129 14.10 1.79 -14.65
C TYR A 129 14.08 2.44 -16.03
N VAL A 130 14.83 1.89 -16.99
CA VAL A 130 14.93 2.43 -18.36
C VAL A 130 13.54 2.64 -18.99
N GLN A 131 12.65 1.69 -18.79
CA GLN A 131 11.22 1.83 -19.07
C GLN A 131 10.50 1.99 -17.73
N THR A 132 9.66 3.02 -17.60
CA THR A 132 8.89 3.27 -16.39
C THR A 132 8.00 2.08 -16.05
N SER A 133 8.00 1.69 -14.80
CA SER A 133 7.25 0.55 -14.30
C SER A 133 6.99 0.69 -12.80
N GLU A 134 6.39 -0.32 -12.17
CA GLU A 134 6.27 -0.43 -10.72
C GLU A 134 7.65 -0.35 -10.06
N THR A 135 7.77 0.42 -9.00
CA THR A 135 9.03 0.70 -8.29
C THR A 135 8.80 1.11 -6.84
N GLY A 136 9.84 0.98 -6.02
CA GLY A 136 9.88 1.50 -4.65
C GLY A 136 8.99 0.78 -3.65
N ASN A 137 8.54 -0.46 -3.95
CA ASN A 137 7.78 -1.27 -3.00
C ASN A 137 8.71 -1.94 -1.96
N HIS A 138 8.21 -2.12 -0.73
CA HIS A 138 8.89 -2.83 0.34
C HIS A 138 7.93 -3.83 0.99
N VAL A 139 8.39 -5.09 1.14
CA VAL A 139 7.59 -6.17 1.75
C VAL A 139 7.97 -6.45 3.20
N GLY A 140 7.08 -7.11 3.93
CA GLY A 140 7.32 -7.51 5.32
C GLY A 140 7.51 -6.32 6.26
N VAL A 141 6.78 -5.24 6.04
CA VAL A 141 6.91 -3.99 6.77
C VAL A 141 6.06 -4.00 8.02
N ARG A 142 6.64 -3.57 9.15
CA ARG A 142 5.98 -3.42 10.45
C ARG A 142 5.49 -2.01 10.67
N TYR A 143 6.24 -1.03 10.20
CA TYR A 143 5.80 0.37 10.13
C TYR A 143 6.54 1.12 9.03
N VAL A 144 5.92 2.18 8.56
CA VAL A 144 6.51 3.22 7.71
C VAL A 144 6.16 4.58 8.28
N ALA A 145 7.10 5.51 8.24
CA ALA A 145 6.91 6.89 8.67
C ALA A 145 7.42 7.86 7.61
N LEU A 146 6.68 8.93 7.39
CA LEU A 146 7.03 10.08 6.58
C LEU A 146 7.11 11.29 7.50
N THR A 147 8.30 11.90 7.61
CA THR A 147 8.52 13.01 8.51
C THR A 147 9.13 14.22 7.79
N ASP A 148 8.93 15.41 8.36
CA ASP A 148 9.58 16.64 7.95
C ASP A 148 11.01 16.75 8.52
N GLY A 149 11.69 17.85 8.24
CA GLY A 149 13.04 18.13 8.74
C GLY A 149 13.15 18.26 10.28
N THR A 150 12.03 18.37 11.00
CA THR A 150 12.00 18.40 12.48
C THR A 150 11.76 17.02 13.09
N GLY A 151 11.42 16.02 12.25
CA GLY A 151 11.06 14.69 12.66
C GLY A 151 9.58 14.54 13.06
N PHE A 152 8.75 15.57 12.78
CA PHE A 152 7.30 15.45 12.91
C PHE A 152 6.69 14.88 11.63
N GLY A 153 5.72 14.00 11.75
CA GLY A 153 5.04 13.44 10.58
C GLY A 153 3.99 12.39 10.87
N LEU A 154 3.71 11.60 9.84
CA LEU A 154 2.74 10.50 9.84
C LEU A 154 3.47 9.17 9.92
N MET A 155 2.98 8.27 10.76
CA MET A 155 3.41 6.88 10.80
C MET A 155 2.22 5.96 10.58
N ALA A 156 2.42 4.93 9.74
CA ALA A 156 1.53 3.79 9.60
C ALA A 156 2.21 2.55 10.19
N ALA A 157 1.61 1.95 11.22
CA ALA A 157 2.05 0.70 11.82
C ALA A 157 1.12 -0.43 11.38
N ALA A 158 1.66 -1.49 10.78
CA ALA A 158 0.86 -2.65 10.36
C ALA A 158 0.32 -3.40 11.59
N THR A 159 -0.87 -3.98 11.50
CA THR A 159 -1.40 -4.86 12.55
C THR A 159 -0.60 -6.17 12.64
N GLU A 160 -0.18 -6.70 11.50
CA GLU A 160 0.76 -7.82 11.38
C GLU A 160 1.97 -7.41 10.55
N THR A 161 1.88 -7.54 9.24
CA THR A 161 2.82 -7.00 8.24
C THR A 161 2.05 -6.44 7.05
N MET A 162 2.67 -5.49 6.36
CA MET A 162 2.13 -4.91 5.14
C MET A 162 3.24 -4.73 4.12
N GLU A 163 2.88 -4.31 2.94
CA GLU A 163 3.78 -3.75 1.95
C GLU A 163 3.51 -2.26 1.82
N PHE A 164 4.51 -1.49 1.41
CA PHE A 164 4.29 -0.08 1.10
C PHE A 164 5.16 0.37 -0.07
N SER A 165 4.73 1.46 -0.71
CA SER A 165 5.59 2.34 -1.49
C SER A 165 5.28 3.80 -1.17
N ALA A 166 6.29 4.66 -1.24
CA ALA A 166 6.17 6.10 -1.06
C ALA A 166 6.96 6.79 -2.17
N LEU A 167 6.27 7.46 -3.08
CA LEU A 167 6.82 8.04 -4.30
C LEU A 167 6.22 9.42 -4.57
N HIS A 168 6.87 10.19 -5.46
CA HIS A 168 6.27 11.39 -6.04
C HIS A 168 5.48 11.12 -7.34
N TYR A 169 5.14 9.85 -7.60
CA TYR A 169 4.46 9.44 -8.81
C TYR A 169 3.25 8.57 -8.48
N THR A 170 2.13 8.83 -9.15
CA THR A 170 0.99 7.92 -9.12
C THR A 170 1.25 6.71 -10.01
N ALA A 171 0.49 5.63 -9.81
CA ALA A 171 0.55 4.46 -10.69
C ALA A 171 0.18 4.82 -12.15
N GLU A 172 -0.74 5.77 -12.33
CA GLU A 172 -1.15 6.28 -13.63
C GLU A 172 0.00 7.01 -14.33
N GLU A 173 0.74 7.84 -13.59
CA GLU A 173 1.88 8.57 -14.13
C GLU A 173 3.02 7.62 -14.51
N LEU A 174 3.34 6.64 -13.67
CA LEU A 174 4.32 5.60 -13.98
C LEU A 174 3.92 4.80 -15.24
N ASN A 175 2.63 4.56 -15.44
CA ASN A 175 2.12 3.84 -16.61
C ASN A 175 2.08 4.72 -17.88
N ARG A 176 1.94 6.04 -17.74
CA ARG A 176 1.91 6.99 -18.84
C ARG A 176 3.29 7.19 -19.47
N GLY A 177 4.31 7.30 -18.65
CA GLY A 177 5.69 7.53 -19.10
C GLY A 177 6.28 6.30 -19.78
N VAL A 178 7.11 6.53 -20.79
CA VAL A 178 7.94 5.48 -21.40
C VAL A 178 9.32 5.47 -20.74
N HIS A 179 9.84 6.66 -20.45
CA HIS A 179 11.14 6.85 -19.81
C HIS A 179 11.02 7.73 -18.56
N PRO A 180 11.91 7.58 -17.55
CA PRO A 180 11.86 8.34 -16.30
C PRO A 180 11.84 9.87 -16.49
N TYR A 181 12.52 10.40 -17.52
CA TYR A 181 12.57 11.84 -17.80
C TYR A 181 11.24 12.41 -18.35
N GLU A 182 10.28 11.56 -18.71
CA GLU A 182 8.94 11.95 -19.16
C GLU A 182 7.94 12.05 -18.01
N LEU A 183 8.33 11.62 -16.81
CA LEU A 183 7.44 11.61 -15.65
C LEU A 183 7.31 13.01 -15.05
N ASN A 184 6.09 13.35 -14.65
CA ASN A 184 5.78 14.56 -13.90
C ASN A 184 5.63 14.19 -12.43
N ALA A 185 6.56 14.68 -11.59
CA ALA A 185 6.50 14.45 -10.17
C ALA A 185 5.36 15.25 -9.52
N GLU A 186 4.62 14.62 -8.62
CA GLU A 186 3.68 15.29 -7.72
C GLU A 186 4.43 16.03 -6.62
N ALA A 187 3.87 17.14 -6.15
CA ALA A 187 4.40 17.82 -4.98
C ALA A 187 4.19 17.01 -3.69
N ASN A 188 3.07 16.30 -3.62
CA ASN A 188 2.74 15.43 -2.49
C ASN A 188 3.43 14.06 -2.63
N VAL A 189 3.59 13.38 -1.50
CA VAL A 189 4.01 11.98 -1.48
C VAL A 189 2.80 11.08 -1.68
N ILE A 190 2.88 10.18 -2.65
CA ILE A 190 1.89 9.13 -2.88
C ILE A 190 2.30 7.94 -2.03
N LEU A 191 1.64 7.76 -0.89
CA LEU A 191 1.86 6.63 0.02
C LEU A 191 0.85 5.53 -0.28
N ARG A 192 1.33 4.35 -0.63
CA ARG A 192 0.53 3.14 -0.78
C ARG A 192 0.81 2.19 0.38
N LEU A 193 -0.23 1.72 1.05
CA LEU A 193 -0.19 0.72 2.11
C LEU A 193 -0.96 -0.50 1.63
N ASN A 194 -0.24 -1.57 1.33
CA ASN A 194 -0.78 -2.72 0.62
C ASN A 194 -0.82 -3.96 1.52
N ALA A 195 -1.86 -4.77 1.36
CA ALA A 195 -1.90 -6.14 1.84
C ALA A 195 -0.91 -7.00 1.06
N ILE A 196 -0.88 -6.78 -0.27
CA ILE A 196 -0.03 -7.52 -1.21
C ILE A 196 0.13 -6.76 -2.52
N GLN A 197 1.30 -6.92 -3.14
CA GLN A 197 1.66 -6.47 -4.48
C GLN A 197 2.07 -7.67 -5.34
N LEU A 198 1.64 -7.70 -6.61
CA LEU A 198 2.08 -8.69 -7.60
C LEU A 198 3.60 -8.72 -7.71
N GLY A 199 4.18 -9.90 -7.88
CA GLY A 199 5.58 -10.06 -8.24
C GLY A 199 5.91 -9.39 -9.59
N VAL A 200 7.09 -8.80 -9.69
CA VAL A 200 7.51 -8.01 -10.86
C VAL A 200 8.45 -8.75 -11.81
N GLY A 201 8.96 -9.91 -11.37
CA GLY A 201 9.83 -10.77 -12.17
C GLY A 201 9.07 -11.79 -13.02
N GLY A 202 9.80 -12.46 -13.89
CA GLY A 202 9.29 -13.53 -14.76
C GLY A 202 10.35 -13.99 -15.72
N ASP A 203 10.00 -14.91 -16.65
CA ASP A 203 10.94 -15.50 -17.60
C ASP A 203 11.28 -14.56 -18.76
N ASP A 204 10.39 -13.61 -19.06
CA ASP A 204 10.55 -12.60 -20.12
C ASP A 204 9.74 -11.34 -19.84
N GLY A 205 9.78 -10.33 -20.72
CA GLY A 205 9.04 -9.07 -20.59
C GLY A 205 7.89 -8.90 -21.60
N TRP A 206 7.55 -9.93 -22.39
CA TRP A 206 6.61 -9.82 -23.53
C TRP A 206 5.53 -10.91 -23.57
N THR A 207 5.68 -12.02 -22.87
CA THR A 207 4.62 -13.03 -22.82
C THR A 207 3.46 -12.57 -21.94
N ARG A 208 2.27 -13.13 -22.19
CA ARG A 208 1.14 -12.93 -21.32
C ARG A 208 1.37 -13.63 -19.99
N LEU A 209 1.06 -12.97 -18.87
CA LEU A 209 1.20 -13.54 -17.53
C LEU A 209 2.64 -13.98 -17.22
N VAL A 210 3.60 -13.11 -17.52
CA VAL A 210 5.03 -13.34 -17.31
C VAL A 210 5.38 -13.71 -15.86
N THR A 211 4.70 -13.11 -14.87
CA THR A 211 4.92 -13.44 -13.45
C THR A 211 4.55 -14.88 -13.16
N HIS A 212 5.43 -15.63 -12.50
CA HIS A 212 5.18 -17.00 -12.08
C HIS A 212 3.93 -17.12 -11.22
N GLU A 213 3.15 -18.19 -11.39
CA GLU A 213 1.84 -18.38 -10.76
C GLU A 213 1.87 -18.24 -9.24
N GLN A 214 2.91 -18.76 -8.59
CA GLN A 214 3.10 -18.67 -7.12
C GLN A 214 3.23 -17.23 -6.59
N TYR A 215 3.50 -16.26 -7.46
CA TYR A 215 3.62 -14.84 -7.12
C TYR A 215 2.46 -14.00 -7.67
N ARG A 216 1.39 -14.65 -8.10
CA ARG A 216 0.13 -14.00 -8.50
C ARG A 216 -0.83 -14.00 -7.32
N PRO A 217 -1.20 -12.83 -6.76
CA PRO A 217 -2.14 -12.76 -5.65
C PRO A 217 -3.52 -13.33 -6.03
N HIS A 218 -3.88 -14.50 -5.50
CA HIS A 218 -5.12 -15.21 -5.81
C HIS A 218 -5.78 -15.79 -4.53
N ALA A 219 -5.69 -15.09 -3.41
CA ALA A 219 -6.39 -15.52 -2.21
C ALA A 219 -7.89 -15.22 -2.28
N PRO A 220 -8.76 -16.08 -1.73
CA PRO A 220 -10.21 -15.86 -1.73
C PRO A 220 -10.61 -14.63 -0.90
N VAL A 221 -9.78 -14.24 0.07
CA VAL A 221 -9.98 -13.04 0.91
C VAL A 221 -8.62 -12.50 1.30
N TYR A 222 -8.47 -11.18 1.23
CA TYR A 222 -7.34 -10.47 1.81
C TYR A 222 -7.84 -9.68 3.01
N ARG A 223 -7.19 -9.87 4.17
CA ARG A 223 -7.40 -9.07 5.37
C ARG A 223 -6.10 -8.44 5.76
N TYR A 224 -6.12 -7.15 5.95
CA TYR A 224 -4.97 -6.41 6.44
C TYR A 224 -5.44 -5.19 7.22
N GLY A 225 -4.55 -4.70 8.05
CA GLY A 225 -4.83 -3.50 8.83
C GLY A 225 -3.56 -2.74 9.16
N PHE A 226 -3.75 -1.46 9.39
CA PHE A 226 -2.70 -0.58 9.86
C PHE A 226 -3.29 0.48 10.80
N ILE A 227 -2.42 1.10 11.58
CA ILE A 227 -2.76 2.15 12.53
C ILE A 227 -2.01 3.40 12.10
N LEU A 228 -2.76 4.48 11.83
CA LEU A 228 -2.21 5.79 11.46
C LEU A 228 -2.16 6.70 12.66
N GLY A 229 -1.06 7.38 12.86
CA GLY A 229 -0.92 8.39 13.88
C GLY A 229 0.28 9.30 13.69
N ALA A 230 0.36 10.33 14.49
CA ALA A 230 1.48 11.26 14.47
C ALA A 230 2.73 10.63 15.10
N VAL A 231 3.89 10.91 14.51
CA VAL A 231 5.21 10.62 15.06
C VAL A 231 6.01 11.92 15.21
N THR A 232 6.89 11.97 16.20
CA THR A 232 7.78 13.10 16.43
C THR A 232 9.21 12.60 16.64
N SER A 233 10.19 13.50 16.55
CA SER A 233 11.59 13.18 16.85
C SER A 233 11.83 12.62 18.27
N ASN A 234 10.90 12.85 19.18
CA ASN A 234 10.96 12.34 20.56
C ASN A 234 10.44 10.90 20.70
N ASN A 235 9.81 10.34 19.66
CA ASN A 235 9.28 8.99 19.70
C ASN A 235 10.33 7.98 19.22
N ASP A 236 10.43 6.86 19.92
CA ASP A 236 10.93 5.64 19.31
C ASP A 236 9.79 5.04 18.47
N ALA A 237 9.90 5.15 17.15
CA ALA A 237 8.88 4.68 16.21
C ALA A 237 8.56 3.19 16.40
N THR A 238 9.55 2.36 16.75
CA THR A 238 9.34 0.92 17.00
C THR A 238 8.52 0.69 18.27
N ALA A 239 8.84 1.40 19.36
CA ALA A 239 8.09 1.32 20.60
C ALA A 239 6.67 1.87 20.43
N LEU A 240 6.52 2.97 19.69
CA LEU A 240 5.22 3.59 19.40
C LEU A 240 4.33 2.64 18.56
N ALA A 241 4.86 2.02 17.52
CA ALA A 241 4.15 1.04 16.69
C ALA A 241 3.66 -0.14 17.54
N ARG A 242 4.51 -0.68 18.40
CA ARG A 242 4.15 -1.78 19.32
C ARG A 242 3.05 -1.36 20.31
N SER A 243 3.11 -0.14 20.84
CA SER A 243 2.09 0.35 21.79
C SER A 243 0.71 0.44 21.10
N TRP A 244 0.66 0.91 19.86
CA TRP A 244 -0.57 0.95 19.09
C TRP A 244 -1.11 -0.44 18.76
N GLN A 245 -0.24 -1.36 18.31
CA GLN A 245 -0.61 -2.76 18.04
C GLN A 245 -1.20 -3.44 19.29
N THR A 246 -0.58 -3.24 20.46
CA THR A 246 -1.08 -3.78 21.72
C THR A 246 -2.44 -3.19 22.09
N SER A 247 -2.64 -1.90 21.89
CA SER A 247 -3.91 -1.23 22.19
C SER A 247 -5.06 -1.70 21.29
N VAL A 248 -4.75 -2.07 20.04
CA VAL A 248 -5.72 -2.63 19.08
C VAL A 248 -6.04 -4.08 19.38
N ALA A 249 -5.05 -4.90 19.74
CA ALA A 249 -5.22 -6.32 20.06
C ALA A 249 -5.95 -6.57 21.40
N ALA A 250 -6.03 -5.58 22.27
CA ALA A 250 -6.69 -5.68 23.58
C ALA A 250 -8.22 -5.51 23.52
N LYS A 251 -8.80 -5.39 22.30
CA LYS A 251 -10.24 -5.33 22.02
C LYS A 251 -10.80 -6.69 21.65
#